data_f94658f0157473c9ebd4827f36da4a85
#
_entry.id   f94658f0157473c9ebd4827f36da4a85
#
_cell.length_a   1.000
_cell.length_b   1.000
_cell.length_c   1.000
_cell.angle_alpha   90.00
_cell.angle_beta   90.00
_cell.angle_gamma   90.00
#
_symmetry.space_group_name_H-M   'P 1'
#
loop_
_entity.id
_entity.type
_entity.pdbx_description
1 polymer ?
#
loop_
_entity_poly.entity_id
_entity_poly.type
_entity_poly.pdbx_seq_one_letter_code
_entity_poly.pdbx_strand_id
1 'polypeptide(L)'
;MRSLRGGAFAPKPREKSHSKLWPFTKITKKMVLVFIALFVCISATHILNHYKTFINQAAAGFSEISSDFSKMTGLVVKEVIVEGRAKTNKTDLLAALQISEGDSILRININNIRERINKLPWIKSVRVERHFPNKISLSLVERVPLARWQKNRQLSLIDMQGDIIPRVDLARFLHLPIIIGENAPKLARQILKILSKEPHLFRRVRSVTLVSDRRWDVRLDNQIDVHLPEKNPQKAWAHLATVEHGHSILGSEVQGIDMRLENQLIIKLEKRKTSPTKTPGRTT
;
A
#
# COMPACT_ATOMS: atom_id res chain seq x y z
N MET A 1 100.83 -81.10 -15.82
CA MET A 1 101.77 -80.02 -15.58
C MET A 1 101.09 -78.66 -15.53
N ARG A 2 101.29 -77.99 -14.45
CA ARG A 2 101.13 -76.55 -14.22
C ARG A 2 99.73 -75.92 -14.51
N SER A 3 99.04 -75.60 -13.46
CA SER A 3 99.18 -74.43 -12.54
C SER A 3 98.84 -73.09 -13.18
N LEU A 4 97.86 -72.44 -12.73
CA LEU A 4 97.90 -71.18 -11.98
C LEU A 4 96.59 -70.31 -12.17
N ARG A 5 95.98 -70.01 -11.08
CA ARG A 5 95.62 -68.72 -10.52
C ARG A 5 94.65 -67.87 -11.40
N GLY A 6 93.57 -67.59 -11.01
CA GLY A 6 93.29 -66.80 -9.82
C GLY A 6 92.97 -65.36 -10.27
N GLY A 7 91.79 -65.01 -10.28
CA GLY A 7 91.35 -63.64 -10.57
C GLY A 7 89.95 -63.43 -10.00
N ALA A 8 89.92 -63.02 -8.77
CA ALA A 8 88.67 -62.64 -8.14
C ALA A 8 88.05 -61.35 -8.76
N PHE A 9 86.91 -61.49 -9.38
CA PHE A 9 86.16 -60.31 -9.78
C PHE A 9 85.23 -59.98 -8.62
N ALA A 10 85.49 -58.82 -8.00
CA ALA A 10 84.57 -58.27 -7.00
C ALA A 10 83.32 -57.75 -7.70
N PRO A 11 82.17 -58.03 -7.14
CA PRO A 11 80.91 -57.46 -7.72
C PRO A 11 80.79 -55.96 -7.40
N LYS A 12 80.47 -55.17 -8.44
CA LYS A 12 80.12 -53.78 -8.33
C LYS A 12 78.92 -53.56 -7.46
N PRO A 13 78.90 -52.56 -6.58
CA PRO A 13 77.75 -52.26 -5.74
C PRO A 13 76.57 -51.81 -6.63
N ARG A 14 75.41 -52.46 -6.38
CA ARG A 14 74.11 -52.08 -6.97
C ARG A 14 73.71 -50.73 -6.43
N GLU A 15 73.63 -49.77 -7.33
CA GLU A 15 73.04 -48.45 -7.12
C GLU A 15 71.57 -48.64 -6.68
N LYS A 16 71.25 -48.22 -5.46
CA LYS A 16 69.86 -48.19 -4.98
C LYS A 16 69.09 -47.09 -5.69
N SER A 17 68.24 -47.50 -6.60
CA SER A 17 67.20 -46.64 -7.15
C SER A 17 66.33 -46.15 -6.03
N HIS A 18 66.52 -44.90 -5.64
CA HIS A 18 65.56 -44.20 -4.78
C HIS A 18 64.28 -43.91 -5.61
N SER A 19 63.29 -44.81 -5.48
CA SER A 19 61.92 -44.49 -5.83
C SER A 19 61.50 -43.31 -4.96
N LYS A 20 61.37 -42.10 -5.59
CA LYS A 20 60.75 -40.96 -4.94
C LYS A 20 59.29 -41.33 -4.60
N LEU A 21 59.09 -41.82 -3.43
CA LEU A 21 57.76 -41.87 -2.82
C LEU A 21 57.30 -40.45 -2.62
N TRP A 22 56.33 -40.02 -3.45
CA TRP A 22 55.61 -38.76 -3.31
C TRP A 22 55.10 -38.66 -1.87
N PRO A 23 55.33 -37.54 -1.14
CA PRO A 23 54.85 -37.43 0.22
C PRO A 23 53.34 -37.34 0.17
N PHE A 24 52.62 -38.38 0.59
CA PHE A 24 51.22 -38.29 0.98
C PHE A 24 51.17 -37.24 2.08
N THR A 25 50.78 -36.03 1.71
CA THR A 25 50.51 -34.94 2.64
C THR A 25 49.54 -35.45 3.71
N LYS A 26 49.98 -35.38 4.97
CA LYS A 26 49.18 -35.78 6.13
C LYS A 26 47.85 -34.96 6.08
N ILE A 27 46.79 -35.59 5.55
CA ILE A 27 45.44 -35.02 5.55
C ILE A 27 45.09 -34.88 7.03
N THR A 28 45.13 -33.65 7.52
CA THR A 28 44.81 -33.38 8.93
C THR A 28 43.36 -33.75 9.17
N LYS A 29 43.05 -34.30 10.35
CA LYS A 29 41.67 -34.67 10.75
C LYS A 29 40.65 -33.56 10.48
N LYS A 30 41.09 -32.32 10.53
CA LYS A 30 40.28 -31.13 10.18
C LYS A 30 39.87 -31.08 8.69
N MET A 31 40.77 -31.44 7.74
CA MET A 31 40.41 -31.49 6.32
C MET A 31 39.41 -32.62 6.03
N VAL A 32 39.53 -33.77 6.65
CA VAL A 32 38.57 -34.89 6.50
C VAL A 32 37.19 -34.45 6.99
N LEU A 33 37.11 -33.76 8.13
CA LEU A 33 35.85 -33.22 8.63
C LEU A 33 35.21 -32.20 7.70
N VAL A 34 36.01 -31.32 7.09
CA VAL A 34 35.50 -30.33 6.10
C VAL A 34 34.96 -31.06 4.86
N PHE A 35 35.64 -32.05 4.34
CA PHE A 35 35.16 -32.85 3.20
C PHE A 35 33.87 -33.61 3.52
N ILE A 36 33.76 -34.19 4.71
CA ILE A 36 32.54 -34.86 5.15
C ILE A 36 31.39 -33.85 5.27
N ALA A 37 31.61 -32.67 5.87
CA ALA A 37 30.62 -31.63 5.97
C ALA A 37 30.15 -31.11 4.59
N LEU A 38 31.08 -30.92 3.66
CA LEU A 38 30.78 -30.50 2.28
C LEU A 38 29.97 -31.56 1.53
N PHE A 39 30.34 -32.86 1.70
CA PHE A 39 29.61 -33.96 1.10
C PHE A 39 28.17 -34.10 1.68
N VAL A 40 28.00 -33.91 2.99
CA VAL A 40 26.66 -33.87 3.61
C VAL A 40 25.83 -32.70 3.11
N CYS A 41 26.41 -31.51 2.99
CA CYS A 41 25.73 -30.37 2.43
C CYS A 41 25.28 -30.58 0.97
N ILE A 42 26.17 -31.12 0.13
CA ILE A 42 25.85 -31.40 -1.28
C ILE A 42 24.76 -32.49 -1.38
N SER A 43 24.87 -33.55 -0.56
CA SER A 43 23.85 -34.61 -0.51
C SER A 43 22.49 -34.09 -0.03
N ALA A 44 22.48 -33.23 0.99
CA ALA A 44 21.26 -32.60 1.50
C ALA A 44 20.60 -31.70 0.47
N THR A 45 21.38 -30.85 -0.24
CA THR A 45 20.85 -30.01 -1.31
C THR A 45 20.29 -30.82 -2.49
N HIS A 46 20.98 -31.94 -2.83
CA HIS A 46 20.51 -32.83 -3.89
C HIS A 46 19.20 -33.53 -3.50
N ILE A 47 19.09 -34.02 -2.27
CA ILE A 47 17.86 -34.65 -1.73
C ILE A 47 16.73 -33.63 -1.69
N LEU A 48 16.96 -32.39 -1.21
CA LEU A 48 15.97 -31.34 -1.15
C LEU A 48 15.46 -30.93 -2.55
N ASN A 49 16.34 -30.88 -3.54
CA ASN A 49 15.95 -30.61 -4.92
C ASN A 49 15.14 -31.76 -5.54
N HIS A 50 15.55 -32.99 -5.32
CA HIS A 50 14.79 -34.16 -5.77
C HIS A 50 13.41 -34.25 -5.10
N TYR A 51 13.32 -33.93 -3.82
CA TYR A 51 12.06 -33.88 -3.09
C TYR A 51 11.12 -32.79 -3.64
N LYS A 52 11.66 -31.61 -3.96
CA LYS A 52 10.88 -30.53 -4.59
C LYS A 52 10.40 -30.92 -5.99
N THR A 53 11.23 -31.52 -6.82
CA THR A 53 10.84 -31.98 -8.16
C THR A 53 9.79 -33.09 -8.09
N PHE A 54 9.91 -34.03 -7.18
CA PHE A 54 8.95 -35.10 -6.95
C PHE A 54 7.58 -34.54 -6.50
N ILE A 55 7.56 -33.61 -5.54
CA ILE A 55 6.32 -32.95 -5.11
C ILE A 55 5.70 -32.16 -6.26
N ASN A 56 6.49 -31.42 -7.04
CA ASN A 56 5.97 -30.65 -8.18
C ASN A 56 5.41 -31.55 -9.29
N GLN A 57 6.04 -32.68 -9.58
CA GLN A 57 5.56 -33.67 -10.54
C GLN A 57 4.29 -34.37 -10.03
N ALA A 58 4.24 -34.76 -8.76
CA ALA A 58 3.05 -35.34 -8.15
C ALA A 58 1.88 -34.32 -8.15
N ALA A 59 2.17 -33.06 -7.82
CA ALA A 59 1.19 -31.98 -7.87
C ALA A 59 0.69 -31.72 -9.32
N ALA A 60 1.56 -31.77 -10.31
CA ALA A 60 1.20 -31.62 -11.72
C ALA A 60 0.31 -32.77 -12.20
N GLY A 61 0.68 -34.02 -11.89
CA GLY A 61 -0.14 -35.19 -12.25
C GLY A 61 -1.52 -35.19 -11.58
N PHE A 62 -1.57 -34.80 -10.29
CA PHE A 62 -2.83 -34.64 -9.58
C PHE A 62 -3.67 -33.48 -10.17
N SER A 63 -3.01 -32.49 -10.73
CA SER A 63 -3.69 -31.34 -11.36
C SER A 63 -4.37 -31.73 -12.68
N GLU A 64 -3.77 -32.59 -13.50
CA GLU A 64 -4.36 -33.06 -14.74
C GLU A 64 -5.59 -33.97 -14.52
N ILE A 65 -5.44 -34.94 -13.61
CA ILE A 65 -6.55 -35.82 -13.24
C ILE A 65 -7.72 -35.04 -12.66
N SER A 66 -7.45 -34.03 -11.84
CA SER A 66 -8.50 -33.18 -11.26
C SER A 66 -9.19 -32.30 -12.27
N SER A 67 -8.52 -31.89 -13.36
CA SER A 67 -9.13 -31.08 -14.43
C SER A 67 -10.14 -31.88 -15.26
N ASP A 68 -9.79 -33.08 -15.61
CA ASP A 68 -10.65 -33.95 -16.40
C ASP A 68 -11.86 -34.45 -15.58
N PHE A 69 -11.64 -34.78 -14.33
CA PHE A 69 -12.71 -35.07 -13.38
C PHE A 69 -13.67 -33.87 -13.19
N SER A 70 -13.15 -32.65 -13.09
CA SER A 70 -13.98 -31.46 -12.95
C SER A 70 -14.82 -31.18 -14.18
N LYS A 71 -14.32 -31.45 -15.37
CA LYS A 71 -15.08 -31.32 -16.62
C LYS A 71 -16.20 -32.38 -16.73
N MET A 72 -15.90 -33.63 -16.38
CA MET A 72 -16.89 -34.73 -16.37
C MET A 72 -18.00 -34.51 -15.33
N THR A 73 -17.68 -33.94 -14.17
CA THR A 73 -18.63 -33.71 -13.08
C THR A 73 -19.34 -32.35 -13.15
N GLY A 74 -19.02 -31.51 -14.14
CA GLY A 74 -19.59 -30.17 -14.26
C GLY A 74 -19.04 -29.17 -13.22
N LEU A 75 -17.97 -29.50 -12.50
CA LEU A 75 -17.31 -28.68 -11.49
C LEU A 75 -16.34 -27.67 -12.13
N VAL A 76 -16.81 -26.97 -13.15
CA VAL A 76 -16.07 -25.92 -13.87
C VAL A 76 -16.79 -24.59 -13.72
N VAL A 77 -16.03 -23.50 -13.69
CA VAL A 77 -16.60 -22.16 -13.60
C VAL A 77 -17.37 -21.85 -14.87
N LYS A 78 -18.66 -21.59 -14.74
CA LYS A 78 -19.55 -21.12 -15.82
C LYS A 78 -20.00 -19.69 -15.60
N GLU A 79 -20.06 -19.25 -14.34
CA GLU A 79 -20.59 -17.94 -13.98
C GLU A 79 -19.78 -17.30 -12.87
N VAL A 80 -19.51 -15.99 -13.02
CA VAL A 80 -18.92 -15.15 -11.99
C VAL A 80 -19.90 -14.03 -11.68
N ILE A 81 -20.47 -14.05 -10.48
CA ILE A 81 -21.41 -13.04 -9.99
C ILE A 81 -20.63 -11.98 -9.24
N VAL A 82 -20.85 -10.70 -9.57
CA VAL A 82 -20.18 -9.56 -8.93
C VAL A 82 -21.21 -8.60 -8.37
N GLU A 83 -21.17 -8.39 -7.06
CA GLU A 83 -22.04 -7.47 -6.34
C GLU A 83 -21.23 -6.31 -5.73
N GLY A 84 -21.87 -5.14 -5.55
CA GLY A 84 -21.26 -3.98 -4.89
C GLY A 84 -20.25 -3.19 -5.75
N ARG A 85 -20.14 -3.48 -7.06
CA ARG A 85 -19.28 -2.73 -7.99
C ARG A 85 -19.95 -1.44 -8.47
N ALA A 86 -19.31 -0.29 -8.24
CA ALA A 86 -19.76 1.01 -8.75
C ALA A 86 -18.66 1.78 -9.47
N LYS A 87 -17.47 1.93 -8.86
CA LYS A 87 -16.35 2.73 -9.38
C LYS A 87 -15.23 1.89 -9.99
N THR A 88 -15.09 0.64 -9.56
CA THR A 88 -14.07 -0.28 -10.05
C THR A 88 -14.32 -0.60 -11.52
N ASN A 89 -13.30 -0.45 -12.36
CA ASN A 89 -13.39 -0.82 -13.77
C ASN A 89 -13.58 -2.32 -13.91
N LYS A 90 -14.51 -2.72 -14.80
CA LYS A 90 -14.78 -4.13 -15.10
C LYS A 90 -13.53 -4.85 -15.63
N THR A 91 -12.78 -4.19 -16.50
CA THR A 91 -11.57 -4.76 -17.11
C THR A 91 -10.50 -5.05 -16.06
N ASP A 92 -10.27 -4.10 -15.13
CA ASP A 92 -9.29 -4.26 -14.06
C ASP A 92 -9.69 -5.38 -13.08
N LEU A 93 -11.00 -5.49 -12.79
CA LEU A 93 -11.52 -6.55 -11.94
C LEU A 93 -11.34 -7.92 -12.59
N LEU A 94 -11.67 -8.07 -13.87
CA LEU A 94 -11.50 -9.31 -14.61
C LEU A 94 -10.02 -9.70 -14.72
N ALA A 95 -9.13 -8.73 -14.97
CA ALA A 95 -7.69 -8.96 -14.97
C ALA A 95 -7.16 -9.42 -13.60
N ALA A 96 -7.71 -8.89 -12.50
CA ALA A 96 -7.34 -9.30 -11.15
C ALA A 96 -7.89 -10.68 -10.77
N LEU A 97 -9.03 -11.07 -11.31
CA LEU A 97 -9.63 -12.39 -11.09
C LEU A 97 -8.76 -13.52 -11.64
N GLN A 98 -8.22 -13.36 -12.85
CA GLN A 98 -7.46 -14.40 -13.54
C GLN A 98 -8.18 -15.76 -13.55
N ILE A 99 -9.46 -15.74 -13.83
CA ILE A 99 -10.33 -16.92 -13.98
C ILE A 99 -10.90 -16.90 -15.38
N SER A 100 -10.85 -18.04 -16.05
CA SER A 100 -11.47 -18.27 -17.34
C SER A 100 -12.68 -19.19 -17.21
N GLU A 101 -13.62 -19.05 -18.11
CA GLU A 101 -14.72 -20.02 -18.24
C GLU A 101 -14.15 -21.41 -18.54
N GLY A 102 -14.63 -22.42 -17.82
CA GLY A 102 -14.12 -23.79 -17.94
C GLY A 102 -13.00 -24.15 -16.95
N ASP A 103 -12.48 -23.19 -16.18
CA ASP A 103 -11.51 -23.49 -15.12
C ASP A 103 -12.13 -24.38 -14.04
N SER A 104 -11.36 -25.34 -13.52
CA SER A 104 -11.82 -26.19 -12.42
C SER A 104 -12.08 -25.36 -11.16
N ILE A 105 -13.34 -25.34 -10.68
CA ILE A 105 -13.72 -24.59 -9.48
C ILE A 105 -12.98 -25.05 -8.22
N LEU A 106 -12.55 -26.32 -8.19
CA LEU A 106 -11.81 -26.90 -7.07
C LEU A 106 -10.37 -26.37 -6.98
N ARG A 107 -9.74 -26.08 -8.14
CA ARG A 107 -8.34 -25.62 -8.22
C ARG A 107 -8.16 -24.13 -7.98
N ILE A 108 -9.23 -23.36 -8.07
CA ILE A 108 -9.19 -21.91 -7.88
C ILE A 108 -8.80 -21.57 -6.43
N ASN A 109 -7.71 -20.85 -6.24
CA ASN A 109 -7.32 -20.38 -4.92
C ASN A 109 -8.01 -19.04 -4.59
N ILE A 110 -9.04 -19.11 -3.75
CA ILE A 110 -9.83 -17.96 -3.32
C ILE A 110 -8.98 -16.88 -2.62
N ASN A 111 -7.98 -17.29 -1.83
CA ASN A 111 -7.13 -16.34 -1.11
C ASN A 111 -6.29 -15.51 -2.08
N ASN A 112 -5.71 -16.15 -3.10
CA ASN A 112 -4.93 -15.44 -4.12
C ASN A 112 -5.80 -14.44 -4.90
N ILE A 113 -7.04 -14.80 -5.21
CA ILE A 113 -7.99 -13.91 -5.88
C ILE A 113 -8.30 -12.71 -4.97
N ARG A 114 -8.63 -12.98 -3.71
CA ARG A 114 -8.91 -11.93 -2.72
C ARG A 114 -7.75 -10.95 -2.57
N GLU A 115 -6.51 -11.45 -2.52
CA GLU A 115 -5.32 -10.59 -2.44
C GLU A 115 -5.13 -9.72 -3.69
N ARG A 116 -5.35 -10.28 -4.89
CA ARG A 116 -5.24 -9.51 -6.13
C ARG A 116 -6.31 -8.43 -6.24
N ILE A 117 -7.56 -8.76 -5.91
CA ILE A 117 -8.67 -7.80 -5.94
C ILE A 117 -8.49 -6.69 -4.89
N ASN A 118 -8.01 -7.02 -3.69
CA ASN A 118 -7.74 -6.02 -2.65
C ASN A 118 -6.64 -5.01 -3.02
N LYS A 119 -5.81 -5.29 -4.04
CA LYS A 119 -4.81 -4.35 -4.58
C LYS A 119 -5.43 -3.31 -5.53
N LEU A 120 -6.68 -3.48 -5.94
CA LEU A 120 -7.36 -2.51 -6.80
C LEU A 120 -7.65 -1.21 -6.01
N PRO A 121 -7.44 -0.03 -6.61
CA PRO A 121 -7.52 1.25 -5.92
C PRO A 121 -8.83 1.50 -5.17
N TRP A 122 -9.94 1.14 -5.80
CA TRP A 122 -11.28 1.40 -5.27
C TRP A 122 -11.77 0.34 -4.29
N ILE A 123 -11.10 -0.79 -4.17
CA ILE A 123 -11.56 -1.87 -3.30
C ILE A 123 -11.10 -1.62 -1.87
N LYS A 124 -12.05 -1.59 -0.95
CA LYS A 124 -11.82 -1.56 0.49
C LYS A 124 -11.69 -2.99 1.03
N SER A 125 -12.59 -3.85 0.62
CA SER A 125 -12.57 -5.28 0.96
C SER A 125 -13.36 -6.08 -0.06
N VAL A 126 -13.03 -7.35 -0.20
CA VAL A 126 -13.74 -8.30 -1.06
C VAL A 126 -13.98 -9.60 -0.31
N ARG A 127 -15.18 -10.15 -0.46
CA ARG A 127 -15.52 -11.52 -0.10
C ARG A 127 -15.62 -12.32 -1.40
N VAL A 128 -14.92 -13.45 -1.45
CA VAL A 128 -14.92 -14.37 -2.59
C VAL A 128 -15.44 -15.71 -2.08
N GLU A 129 -16.50 -16.23 -2.71
CA GLU A 129 -17.16 -17.48 -2.32
C GLU A 129 -17.35 -18.39 -3.52
N ARG A 130 -17.20 -19.69 -3.29
CA ARG A 130 -17.54 -20.72 -4.27
C ARG A 130 -18.96 -21.19 -4.03
N HIS A 131 -19.75 -21.22 -5.08
CA HIS A 131 -21.07 -21.84 -5.07
C HIS A 131 -21.05 -23.01 -6.04
N PHE A 132 -20.96 -24.19 -5.48
CA PHE A 132 -21.00 -25.42 -6.26
C PHE A 132 -22.36 -25.55 -6.97
N PRO A 133 -22.38 -26.15 -8.19
CA PRO A 133 -21.25 -26.80 -8.86
C PRO A 133 -20.33 -25.87 -9.69
N ASN A 134 -20.75 -24.66 -10.07
CA ASN A 134 -20.11 -23.95 -11.19
C ASN A 134 -20.07 -22.41 -11.06
N LYS A 135 -20.34 -21.84 -9.89
CA LYS A 135 -20.39 -20.38 -9.71
C LYS A 135 -19.36 -19.87 -8.72
N ILE A 136 -18.84 -18.66 -8.98
CA ILE A 136 -18.03 -17.88 -8.02
C ILE A 136 -18.76 -16.56 -7.78
N SER A 137 -18.95 -16.17 -6.52
CA SER A 137 -19.49 -14.87 -6.16
C SER A 137 -18.43 -13.98 -5.55
N LEU A 138 -18.48 -12.71 -5.91
CA LEU A 138 -17.65 -11.63 -5.44
C LEU A 138 -18.55 -10.56 -4.83
N SER A 139 -18.46 -10.36 -3.52
CA SER A 139 -19.12 -9.23 -2.85
C SER A 139 -18.05 -8.17 -2.54
N LEU A 140 -18.13 -7.06 -3.26
CA LEU A 140 -17.17 -5.95 -3.19
C LEU A 140 -17.69 -4.86 -2.26
N VAL A 141 -16.82 -4.35 -1.40
CA VAL A 141 -17.02 -3.10 -0.69
C VAL A 141 -16.04 -2.09 -1.25
N GLU A 142 -16.55 -1.06 -1.91
CA GLU A 142 -15.70 -0.02 -2.48
C GLU A 142 -15.42 1.11 -1.49
N ARG A 143 -14.29 1.79 -1.68
CA ARG A 143 -13.90 2.98 -0.91
C ARG A 143 -14.79 4.16 -1.26
N VAL A 144 -15.25 4.87 -0.25
CA VAL A 144 -16.02 6.11 -0.40
C VAL A 144 -15.08 7.29 -0.20
N PRO A 145 -14.83 8.11 -1.22
CA PRO A 145 -13.97 9.28 -1.09
C PRO A 145 -14.57 10.27 -0.10
N LEU A 146 -13.70 10.82 0.74
CA LEU A 146 -14.06 11.76 1.80
C LEU A 146 -13.54 13.18 1.51
N ALA A 147 -12.27 13.30 1.17
CA ALA A 147 -11.57 14.57 1.00
C ALA A 147 -10.31 14.41 0.14
N ARG A 148 -9.76 15.52 -0.31
CA ARG A 148 -8.43 15.58 -0.91
C ARG A 148 -7.43 15.94 0.18
N TRP A 149 -6.44 15.09 0.43
CA TRP A 149 -5.42 15.34 1.44
C TRP A 149 -4.18 15.95 0.81
N GLN A 150 -3.73 17.06 1.38
CA GLN A 150 -2.50 17.74 0.97
C GLN A 150 -1.38 17.48 1.97
N LYS A 151 -0.31 16.83 1.50
CA LYS A 151 0.95 16.65 2.21
C LYS A 151 2.10 17.05 1.29
N ASN A 152 3.04 17.89 1.76
CA ASN A 152 4.20 18.35 0.99
C ASN A 152 3.83 18.89 -0.41
N ARG A 153 2.76 19.67 -0.51
CA ARG A 153 2.20 20.22 -1.77
C ARG A 153 1.66 19.16 -2.73
N GLN A 154 1.65 17.90 -2.36
CA GLN A 154 1.03 16.83 -3.15
C GLN A 154 -0.37 16.54 -2.65
N LEU A 155 -1.30 16.36 -3.59
CA LEU A 155 -2.69 16.01 -3.30
C LEU A 155 -2.91 14.52 -3.52
N SER A 156 -3.62 13.90 -2.60
CA SER A 156 -4.09 12.52 -2.67
C SER A 156 -5.57 12.46 -2.30
N LEU A 157 -6.32 11.52 -2.84
CA LEU A 157 -7.68 11.27 -2.40
C LEU A 157 -7.67 10.35 -1.17
N ILE A 158 -8.47 10.68 -0.15
CA ILE A 158 -8.63 9.83 1.03
C ILE A 158 -10.07 9.37 1.18
N ASP A 159 -10.23 8.17 1.73
CA ASP A 159 -11.53 7.59 2.02
C ASP A 159 -12.05 7.94 3.42
N MET A 160 -13.21 7.39 3.78
CA MET A 160 -13.89 7.59 5.08
C MET A 160 -13.08 7.12 6.28
N GLN A 161 -12.04 6.31 6.11
CA GLN A 161 -11.11 5.84 7.14
C GLN A 161 -9.83 6.68 7.22
N GLY A 162 -9.62 7.58 6.25
CA GLY A 162 -8.40 8.36 6.08
C GLY A 162 -7.32 7.62 5.29
N ASP A 163 -7.65 6.47 4.69
CA ASP A 163 -6.72 5.74 3.84
C ASP A 163 -6.63 6.38 2.45
N ILE A 164 -5.42 6.39 1.87
CA ILE A 164 -5.20 6.93 0.53
C ILE A 164 -5.81 6.00 -0.50
N ILE A 165 -6.57 6.58 -1.45
CA ILE A 165 -7.03 5.90 -2.65
C ILE A 165 -6.01 6.19 -3.76
N PRO A 166 -5.17 5.21 -4.15
CA PRO A 166 -4.09 5.44 -5.10
C PRO A 166 -4.60 5.53 -6.54
N ARG A 167 -3.80 6.16 -7.42
CA ARG A 167 -4.01 6.16 -8.89
C ARG A 167 -5.38 6.68 -9.34
N VAL A 168 -5.85 7.74 -8.70
CA VAL A 168 -7.14 8.36 -9.01
C VAL A 168 -6.93 9.70 -9.68
N ASP A 169 -7.73 10.00 -10.69
CA ASP A 169 -7.80 11.34 -11.28
C ASP A 169 -8.51 12.30 -10.31
N LEU A 170 -7.73 13.18 -9.70
CA LEU A 170 -8.21 14.14 -8.71
C LEU A 170 -9.11 15.22 -9.30
N ALA A 171 -9.06 15.46 -10.62
CA ALA A 171 -9.92 16.45 -11.29
C ALA A 171 -11.41 16.13 -11.12
N ARG A 172 -11.75 14.86 -10.97
CA ARG A 172 -13.13 14.40 -10.73
C ARG A 172 -13.64 14.68 -9.32
N PHE A 173 -12.77 15.09 -8.39
CA PHE A 173 -13.06 15.26 -6.96
C PHE A 173 -12.80 16.69 -6.47
N LEU A 174 -12.81 17.68 -7.37
CA LEU A 174 -12.58 19.08 -7.01
C LEU A 174 -13.66 19.64 -6.07
N HIS A 175 -14.84 19.04 -6.06
CA HIS A 175 -15.95 19.39 -5.16
C HIS A 175 -15.70 18.99 -3.69
N LEU A 176 -14.75 18.08 -3.43
CA LEU A 176 -14.40 17.69 -2.07
C LEU A 176 -13.43 18.72 -1.46
N PRO A 177 -13.53 18.98 -0.14
CA PRO A 177 -12.63 19.88 0.56
C PRO A 177 -11.20 19.33 0.60
N ILE A 178 -10.23 20.23 0.78
CA ILE A 178 -8.84 19.86 0.99
C ILE A 178 -8.58 19.74 2.50
N ILE A 179 -8.01 18.62 2.94
CA ILE A 179 -7.55 18.42 4.32
C ILE A 179 -6.03 18.60 4.35
N ILE A 180 -5.52 19.40 5.27
CA ILE A 180 -4.10 19.74 5.39
C ILE A 180 -3.59 19.36 6.78
N GLY A 181 -2.42 18.76 6.85
CA GLY A 181 -1.76 18.31 8.08
C GLY A 181 -1.34 16.85 8.01
N GLU A 182 -0.29 16.49 8.73
CA GLU A 182 0.29 15.15 8.64
C GLU A 182 -0.66 14.08 9.18
N ASN A 183 -1.22 14.30 10.35
CA ASN A 183 -2.15 13.39 11.01
C ASN A 183 -3.63 13.68 10.67
N ALA A 184 -3.88 14.69 9.82
CA ALA A 184 -5.22 15.14 9.46
C ALA A 184 -6.12 14.05 8.84
N PRO A 185 -5.64 13.11 8.01
CA PRO A 185 -6.48 12.06 7.43
C PRO A 185 -7.25 11.23 8.45
N LYS A 186 -6.61 10.89 9.57
CA LYS A 186 -7.24 10.07 10.64
C LYS A 186 -8.40 10.78 11.34
N LEU A 187 -8.34 12.10 11.39
CA LEU A 187 -9.33 12.96 12.07
C LEU A 187 -10.31 13.61 11.08
N ALA A 188 -10.06 13.49 9.76
CA ALA A 188 -10.83 14.13 8.70
C ALA A 188 -12.32 13.81 8.77
N ARG A 189 -12.67 12.54 8.98
CA ARG A 189 -14.08 12.13 9.09
C ARG A 189 -14.81 12.84 10.23
N GLN A 190 -14.14 12.99 11.37
CA GLN A 190 -14.75 13.61 12.56
C GLN A 190 -15.02 15.10 12.31
N ILE A 191 -14.02 15.85 11.84
CA ILE A 191 -14.19 17.28 11.60
C ILE A 191 -15.19 17.53 10.46
N LEU A 192 -15.12 16.83 9.35
CA LEU A 192 -16.05 17.03 8.24
C LEU A 192 -17.49 16.66 8.62
N LYS A 193 -17.70 15.68 9.49
CA LYS A 193 -19.01 15.37 10.08
C LYS A 193 -19.53 16.53 10.95
N ILE A 194 -18.64 17.20 11.70
CA ILE A 194 -19.00 18.39 12.48
C ILE A 194 -19.41 19.52 11.55
N LEU A 195 -18.58 19.82 10.55
CA LEU A 195 -18.81 20.92 9.62
C LEU A 195 -20.07 20.72 8.75
N SER A 196 -20.37 19.47 8.37
CA SER A 196 -21.55 19.15 7.55
C SER A 196 -22.89 19.32 8.28
N LYS A 197 -22.89 19.55 9.61
CA LYS A 197 -24.11 19.85 10.36
C LYS A 197 -24.70 21.23 10.00
N GLU A 198 -23.88 22.12 9.50
CA GLU A 198 -24.28 23.45 9.00
C GLU A 198 -24.08 23.50 7.47
N PRO A 199 -25.06 23.03 6.66
CA PRO A 199 -24.87 22.82 5.22
C PRO A 199 -24.57 24.10 4.45
N HIS A 200 -25.08 25.24 4.88
CA HIS A 200 -24.83 26.53 4.22
C HIS A 200 -23.37 26.95 4.35
N LEU A 201 -22.79 26.84 5.54
CA LEU A 201 -21.37 27.10 5.75
C LEU A 201 -20.49 26.03 5.11
N PHE A 202 -20.90 24.77 5.21
CA PHE A 202 -20.10 23.64 4.67
C PHE A 202 -19.87 23.76 3.17
N ARG A 203 -20.83 24.24 2.39
CA ARG A 203 -20.67 24.47 0.95
C ARG A 203 -19.58 25.50 0.62
N ARG A 204 -19.30 26.42 1.54
CA ARG A 204 -18.23 27.44 1.41
C ARG A 204 -16.86 26.92 1.81
N VAL A 205 -16.78 25.75 2.50
CA VAL A 205 -15.50 25.16 2.94
C VAL A 205 -14.66 24.73 1.76
N ARG A 206 -13.44 25.27 1.66
CA ARG A 206 -12.45 24.92 0.64
C ARG A 206 -11.33 24.05 1.19
N SER A 207 -10.82 24.42 2.36
CA SER A 207 -9.81 23.59 3.04
C SER A 207 -9.97 23.62 4.55
N VAL A 208 -9.47 22.57 5.19
CA VAL A 208 -9.50 22.39 6.63
C VAL A 208 -8.10 21.94 7.07
N THR A 209 -7.44 22.75 7.88
CA THR A 209 -6.05 22.54 8.30
C THR A 209 -6.01 22.09 9.75
N LEU A 210 -5.37 20.96 10.00
CA LEU A 210 -5.06 20.50 11.35
C LEU A 210 -3.82 21.23 11.87
N VAL A 211 -3.97 22.06 12.88
CA VAL A 211 -2.90 22.86 13.48
C VAL A 211 -2.42 22.23 14.79
N SER A 212 -1.13 21.92 14.85
CA SER A 212 -0.48 21.30 16.02
C SER A 212 -1.20 20.03 16.51
N ASP A 213 -1.78 19.26 15.58
CA ASP A 213 -2.51 18.00 15.80
C ASP A 213 -3.68 18.09 16.81
N ARG A 214 -4.22 19.26 17.08
CA ARG A 214 -5.25 19.44 18.11
C ARG A 214 -6.40 20.36 17.74
N ARG A 215 -6.22 21.37 16.89
CA ARG A 215 -7.29 22.29 16.49
C ARG A 215 -7.41 22.39 14.98
N TRP A 216 -8.53 22.93 14.53
CA TRP A 216 -8.80 23.04 13.12
C TRP A 216 -8.99 24.49 12.70
N ASP A 217 -8.32 24.87 11.63
CA ASP A 217 -8.56 26.11 10.92
C ASP A 217 -9.29 25.79 9.62
N VAL A 218 -10.42 26.46 9.39
CA VAL A 218 -11.29 26.23 8.24
C VAL A 218 -11.20 27.43 7.29
N ARG A 219 -10.89 27.19 6.03
CA ARG A 219 -10.88 28.25 5.01
C ARG A 219 -12.16 28.21 4.20
N LEU A 220 -12.88 29.34 4.18
CA LEU A 220 -14.10 29.56 3.42
C LEU A 220 -13.80 30.37 2.17
N ASP A 221 -14.34 29.94 1.03
CA ASP A 221 -14.27 30.64 -0.27
C ASP A 221 -12.84 31.09 -0.68
N ASN A 222 -11.80 30.45 -0.16
CA ASN A 222 -10.37 30.76 -0.30
C ASN A 222 -9.92 32.11 0.28
N GLN A 223 -10.75 32.78 1.05
CA GLN A 223 -10.45 34.14 1.54
C GLN A 223 -10.55 34.26 3.06
N ILE A 224 -11.54 33.62 3.69
CA ILE A 224 -11.83 33.81 5.11
C ILE A 224 -11.27 32.62 5.90
N ASP A 225 -10.36 32.88 6.84
CA ASP A 225 -9.84 31.87 7.75
C ASP A 225 -10.63 31.86 9.07
N VAL A 226 -11.23 30.74 9.40
CA VAL A 226 -11.98 30.52 10.63
C VAL A 226 -11.14 29.64 11.56
N HIS A 227 -10.71 30.18 12.69
CA HIS A 227 -9.94 29.45 13.70
C HIS A 227 -10.88 28.85 14.74
N LEU A 228 -11.06 27.54 14.69
CA LEU A 228 -11.92 26.81 15.63
C LEU A 228 -11.18 26.51 16.95
N PRO A 229 -11.90 26.46 18.09
CA PRO A 229 -11.31 26.03 19.35
C PRO A 229 -10.95 24.53 19.32
N GLU A 230 -9.99 24.16 20.16
CA GLU A 230 -9.64 22.75 20.36
C GLU A 230 -10.80 21.98 21.02
N LYS A 231 -11.41 22.60 22.02
CA LYS A 231 -12.56 22.01 22.72
C LYS A 231 -13.86 22.48 22.08
N ASN A 232 -14.81 21.56 21.87
CA ASN A 232 -16.15 21.86 21.34
C ASN A 232 -16.20 22.61 20.00
N PRO A 233 -15.41 22.22 18.96
CA PRO A 233 -15.42 22.91 17.67
C PRO A 233 -16.82 22.89 17.02
N GLN A 234 -17.66 21.89 17.33
CA GLN A 234 -19.04 21.82 16.87
C GLN A 234 -19.89 23.00 17.39
N LYS A 235 -19.76 23.36 18.70
CA LYS A 235 -20.52 24.48 19.29
C LYS A 235 -20.10 25.79 18.66
N ALA A 236 -18.79 25.99 18.43
CA ALA A 236 -18.26 27.17 17.77
C ALA A 236 -18.76 27.26 16.31
N TRP A 237 -18.74 26.18 15.57
CA TRP A 237 -19.21 26.15 14.18
C TRP A 237 -20.71 26.46 14.07
N ALA A 238 -21.56 25.90 14.95
CA ALA A 238 -22.98 26.19 15.00
C ALA A 238 -23.24 27.66 15.41
N HIS A 239 -22.45 28.21 16.36
CA HIS A 239 -22.53 29.62 16.70
C HIS A 239 -22.23 30.55 15.52
N LEU A 240 -21.14 30.26 14.76
CA LEU A 240 -20.82 30.98 13.54
C LEU A 240 -21.98 30.92 12.53
N ALA A 241 -22.60 29.76 12.35
CA ALA A 241 -23.73 29.59 11.45
C ALA A 241 -24.94 30.46 11.86
N THR A 242 -25.24 30.53 13.16
CA THR A 242 -26.32 31.35 13.70
C THR A 242 -26.05 32.85 13.44
N VAL A 243 -24.80 33.30 13.73
CA VAL A 243 -24.44 34.73 13.53
C VAL A 243 -24.41 35.07 12.05
N GLU A 244 -23.90 34.18 11.18
CA GLU A 244 -23.94 34.43 9.72
C GLU A 244 -25.36 34.49 9.20
N HIS A 245 -26.27 33.65 9.66
CA HIS A 245 -27.66 33.66 9.23
C HIS A 245 -28.38 34.96 9.64
N GLY A 246 -28.08 35.48 10.84
CA GLY A 246 -28.72 36.69 11.36
C GLY A 246 -28.11 38.01 10.86
N HIS A 247 -26.81 38.02 10.59
CA HIS A 247 -26.06 39.28 10.37
C HIS A 247 -25.22 39.29 9.07
N SER A 248 -25.15 38.19 8.32
CA SER A 248 -24.35 38.06 7.08
C SER A 248 -22.92 38.58 7.23
N ILE A 249 -22.24 38.16 8.30
CA ILE A 249 -20.92 38.66 8.69
C ILE A 249 -19.77 38.21 7.77
N LEU A 250 -19.99 37.14 6.96
CA LEU A 250 -18.97 36.59 6.05
C LEU A 250 -18.93 37.34 4.72
N GLY A 251 -18.80 38.65 4.77
CA GLY A 251 -18.67 39.53 3.62
C GLY A 251 -17.24 39.61 3.07
N SER A 252 -17.07 40.34 1.95
CA SER A 252 -15.77 40.46 1.24
C SER A 252 -14.69 41.21 2.01
N GLU A 253 -15.06 41.97 3.05
CA GLU A 253 -14.12 42.73 3.90
C GLU A 253 -13.53 41.89 5.03
N VAL A 254 -14.04 40.67 5.25
CA VAL A 254 -13.60 39.81 6.35
C VAL A 254 -12.45 38.89 5.89
N GLN A 255 -11.30 39.01 6.57
CA GLN A 255 -10.15 38.17 6.34
C GLN A 255 -10.14 36.90 7.24
N GLY A 256 -10.70 37.01 8.43
CA GLY A 256 -10.68 35.90 9.37
C GLY A 256 -11.63 36.07 10.54
N ILE A 257 -11.93 34.94 11.14
CA ILE A 257 -12.78 34.83 12.33
C ILE A 257 -12.04 33.96 13.35
N ASP A 258 -11.80 34.52 14.53
CA ASP A 258 -11.18 33.78 15.61
C ASP A 258 -12.24 33.38 16.64
N MET A 259 -12.39 32.07 16.84
CA MET A 259 -13.35 31.47 17.77
C MET A 259 -12.62 30.60 18.82
N ARG A 260 -11.33 30.78 18.99
CA ARG A 260 -10.52 29.98 19.94
C ARG A 260 -10.90 30.21 21.40
N LEU A 261 -11.44 31.39 21.71
CA LEU A 261 -11.94 31.72 23.04
C LEU A 261 -13.44 31.33 23.14
N GLU A 262 -13.80 30.70 24.24
CA GLU A 262 -15.18 30.26 24.47
C GLU A 262 -16.15 31.46 24.44
N ASN A 263 -17.24 31.29 23.73
CA ASN A 263 -18.33 32.27 23.59
C ASN A 263 -17.91 33.62 22.98
N GLN A 264 -16.75 33.70 22.35
CA GLN A 264 -16.30 34.92 21.65
C GLN A 264 -16.12 34.63 20.16
N LEU A 265 -16.53 35.59 19.33
CA LEU A 265 -16.33 35.62 17.90
C LEU A 265 -15.63 36.93 17.57
N ILE A 266 -14.36 36.87 17.19
CA ILE A 266 -13.54 38.04 16.86
C ILE A 266 -13.37 38.07 15.36
N ILE A 267 -13.83 39.15 14.74
CA ILE A 267 -13.75 39.37 13.28
C ILE A 267 -12.52 40.20 12.96
N LYS A 268 -11.68 39.69 12.06
CA LYS A 268 -10.58 40.43 11.48
C LYS A 268 -10.96 40.96 10.12
N LEU A 269 -10.97 42.25 10.00
CA LEU A 269 -11.28 42.94 8.73
C LEU A 269 -10.01 43.24 7.92
N GLU A 270 -10.15 43.35 6.61
CA GLU A 270 -9.09 43.81 5.73
C GLU A 270 -8.80 45.27 6.00
N LYS A 271 -7.53 45.64 6.17
CA LYS A 271 -7.13 47.05 6.28
C LYS A 271 -7.43 47.74 4.92
N ARG A 272 -8.44 48.58 4.86
CA ARG A 272 -8.66 49.48 3.72
C ARG A 272 -7.37 50.23 3.47
N LYS A 273 -6.75 50.09 2.32
CA LYS A 273 -5.66 50.96 1.87
C LYS A 273 -6.29 52.34 1.68
N THR A 274 -6.20 53.19 2.70
CA THR A 274 -6.50 54.60 2.56
C THR A 274 -5.48 55.19 1.59
N SER A 275 -5.89 55.44 0.37
CA SER A 275 -5.10 56.27 -0.57
C SER A 275 -4.87 57.63 0.10
N PRO A 276 -3.63 58.15 0.14
CA PRO A 276 -3.39 59.45 0.75
C PRO A 276 -4.22 60.50 -0.03
N THR A 277 -5.13 61.14 0.68
CA THR A 277 -5.88 62.27 0.16
C THR A 277 -4.86 63.33 -0.29
N LYS A 278 -4.76 63.58 -1.61
CA LYS A 278 -4.00 64.71 -2.13
C LYS A 278 -4.63 65.97 -1.53
N THR A 279 -3.96 66.61 -0.59
CA THR A 279 -4.28 67.96 -0.11
C THR A 279 -4.22 68.90 -1.29
N PRO A 280 -5.29 69.67 -1.61
CA PRO A 280 -5.23 70.66 -2.67
C PRO A 280 -4.21 71.74 -2.28
N GLY A 281 -3.19 71.90 -3.12
CA GLY A 281 -2.20 72.97 -2.96
C GLY A 281 -2.88 74.34 -2.94
N ARG A 282 -2.58 75.05 -1.87
CA ARG A 282 -2.98 76.44 -1.70
C ARG A 282 -2.13 77.30 -2.65
N THR A 283 -2.74 77.79 -3.71
CA THR A 283 -2.17 78.84 -4.60
C THR A 283 -2.22 80.14 -3.85
N THR A 284 -1.10 80.79 -3.57
CA THR A 284 -0.88 82.15 -3.30
C THR A 284 -0.38 82.84 -4.55
#